data_09c77854d060cd4f0b8be5bc79175a96
#
_entry.id   09c77854d060cd4f0b8be5bc79175a96
#
_cell.length_a   1.000
_cell.length_b   1.000
_cell.length_c   1.000
_cell.angle_alpha   90.00
_cell.angle_beta   90.00
_cell.angle_gamma   90.00
#
_symmetry.space_group_name_H-M   'P 1'
#
loop_
_entity.id
_entity.type
_entity.pdbx_description
1 polymer ?
#
loop_
_entity_poly.entity_id
_entity_poly.type
_entity_poly.pdbx_seq_one_letter_code
_entity_poly.pdbx_strand_id
1 'polypeptide(L)'
;MTSEQVEIIDRAAEQAGSAAQLIERYLDLGCEGMVASNYSRSCGFAPLVTEGAAQESAELGETCRRSFAEMTDRLAYHFVAYGVDRGAARVLAEAVLAGAEGAMITSRALRSAAPYDSARAVLASYAATVSPKVAGRTRG
;
A
#
# COMPACT_ATOMS: atom_id res chain seq x y z
N MET A 1 -13.23 -3.52 15.06
CA MET A 1 -13.85 -3.04 13.81
C MET A 1 -12.75 -2.77 12.80
N THR A 2 -12.76 -3.48 11.69
CA THR A 2 -11.75 -3.38 10.64
C THR A 2 -11.94 -2.06 9.89
N SER A 3 -10.88 -1.30 9.66
CA SER A 3 -10.98 -0.06 8.91
C SER A 3 -11.27 -0.35 7.42
N GLU A 4 -11.94 0.58 6.74
CA GLU A 4 -12.17 0.50 5.29
C GLU A 4 -10.87 0.26 4.51
N GLN A 5 -9.77 0.89 4.95
CA GLN A 5 -8.48 0.74 4.31
C GLN A 5 -7.91 -0.67 4.43
N VAL A 6 -8.11 -1.32 5.57
CA VAL A 6 -7.72 -2.72 5.77
C VAL A 6 -8.56 -3.64 4.89
N GLU A 7 -9.85 -3.35 4.73
CA GLU A 7 -10.72 -4.11 3.82
C GLU A 7 -10.28 -4.02 2.36
N ILE A 8 -9.80 -2.86 1.93
CA ILE A 8 -9.24 -2.67 0.59
C ILE A 8 -7.98 -3.55 0.40
N ILE A 9 -7.10 -3.57 1.39
CA ILE A 9 -5.90 -4.43 1.37
C ILE A 9 -6.29 -5.90 1.28
N ASP A 10 -7.23 -6.35 2.10
CA ASP A 10 -7.68 -7.75 2.09
C ASP A 10 -8.33 -8.13 0.76
N ARG A 11 -9.12 -7.24 0.19
CA ARG A 11 -9.74 -7.45 -1.13
C ARG A 11 -8.68 -7.57 -2.24
N ALA A 12 -7.65 -6.74 -2.18
CA ALA A 12 -6.52 -6.83 -3.11
C ALA A 12 -5.78 -8.18 -2.94
N ALA A 13 -5.60 -8.64 -1.71
CA ALA A 13 -4.96 -9.91 -1.40
C ALA A 13 -5.76 -11.11 -1.94
N GLU A 14 -7.09 -11.07 -1.89
CA GLU A 14 -7.95 -12.11 -2.47
C GLU A 14 -7.74 -12.29 -3.98
N GLN A 15 -7.34 -11.24 -4.67
CA GLN A 15 -7.11 -11.21 -6.11
C GLN A 15 -5.64 -11.43 -6.49
N ALA A 16 -4.79 -11.71 -5.52
CA ALA A 16 -3.35 -11.81 -5.69
C ALA A 16 -2.84 -13.21 -5.31
N GLY A 17 -1.83 -13.68 -6.00
CA GLY A 17 -1.14 -14.95 -5.72
C GLY A 17 0.29 -14.77 -5.24
N SER A 18 0.77 -13.53 -5.08
CA SER A 18 2.12 -13.22 -4.64
C SER A 18 2.19 -11.83 -4.02
N ALA A 19 3.28 -11.53 -3.32
CA ALA A 19 3.52 -10.19 -2.76
C ALA A 19 3.54 -9.13 -3.88
N ALA A 20 4.21 -9.40 -4.99
CA ALA A 20 4.25 -8.50 -6.14
C ALA A 20 2.85 -8.23 -6.70
N GLN A 21 2.02 -9.25 -6.87
CA GLN A 21 0.66 -9.10 -7.36
C GLN A 21 -0.23 -8.34 -6.38
N LEU A 22 -0.06 -8.55 -5.07
CA LEU A 22 -0.78 -7.77 -4.07
C LEU A 22 -0.47 -6.28 -4.20
N ILE A 23 0.81 -5.93 -4.34
CA ILE A 23 1.25 -4.55 -4.52
C ILE A 23 0.64 -3.95 -5.78
N GLU A 24 0.73 -4.67 -6.90
CA GLU A 24 0.16 -4.23 -8.17
C GLU A 24 -1.34 -3.97 -8.02
N ARG A 25 -2.07 -4.91 -7.44
CA ARG A 25 -3.53 -4.78 -7.28
C ARG A 25 -3.92 -3.66 -6.32
N TYR A 26 -3.21 -3.53 -5.21
CA TYR A 26 -3.46 -2.47 -4.22
C TYR A 26 -3.26 -1.08 -4.83
N LEU A 27 -2.16 -0.88 -5.55
CA LEU A 27 -1.89 0.39 -6.23
C LEU A 27 -2.84 0.64 -7.40
N ASP A 28 -3.23 -0.38 -8.13
CA ASP A 28 -4.23 -0.27 -9.21
C ASP A 28 -5.58 0.21 -8.66
N LEU A 29 -6.02 -0.30 -7.52
CA LEU A 29 -7.25 0.17 -6.87
C LEU A 29 -7.17 1.65 -6.48
N GLY A 30 -6.02 2.09 -5.96
CA GLY A 30 -5.78 3.51 -5.66
C GLY A 30 -5.80 4.37 -6.93
N CYS A 31 -5.14 3.92 -7.98
CA CYS A 31 -5.09 4.60 -9.27
C CYS A 31 -6.49 4.71 -9.91
N GLU A 32 -7.24 3.63 -9.93
CA GLU A 32 -8.62 3.59 -10.44
C GLU A 32 -9.50 4.62 -9.71
N GLY A 33 -9.37 4.72 -8.38
CA GLY A 33 -10.09 5.71 -7.59
C GLY A 33 -9.69 7.15 -7.91
N MET A 34 -8.41 7.40 -8.16
CA MET A 34 -7.92 8.72 -8.58
C MET A 34 -8.48 9.14 -9.94
N VAL A 35 -8.42 8.25 -10.92
CA VAL A 35 -8.95 8.52 -12.27
C VAL A 35 -10.47 8.72 -12.21
N ALA A 36 -11.20 7.86 -11.51
CA ALA A 36 -12.65 7.93 -11.39
C ALA A 36 -13.11 9.22 -10.70
N SER A 37 -12.35 9.76 -9.77
CA SER A 37 -12.63 11.02 -9.07
C SER A 37 -12.10 12.26 -9.79
N ASN A 38 -11.56 12.12 -11.00
CA ASN A 38 -10.88 13.20 -11.73
C ASN A 38 -9.77 13.84 -10.90
N TYR A 39 -8.93 13.00 -10.26
CA TYR A 39 -7.79 13.40 -9.44
C TYR A 39 -8.15 14.27 -8.22
N SER A 40 -9.34 14.08 -7.67
CA SER A 40 -9.79 14.80 -6.47
C SER A 40 -9.68 13.98 -5.18
N ARG A 41 -9.48 12.65 -5.30
CA ARG A 41 -9.41 11.76 -4.15
C ARG A 41 -8.21 12.06 -3.26
N SER A 42 -8.41 11.97 -1.94
CA SER A 42 -7.34 12.08 -0.96
C SER A 42 -7.52 11.04 0.15
N CYS A 43 -6.43 10.71 0.85
CA CYS A 43 -6.47 9.93 2.07
C CYS A 43 -7.14 10.76 3.18
N GLY A 44 -8.12 10.17 3.90
CA GLY A 44 -8.81 10.86 4.98
C GLY A 44 -7.91 11.26 6.15
N PHE A 45 -6.79 10.57 6.35
CA PHE A 45 -5.85 10.82 7.45
C PHE A 45 -4.69 11.74 7.06
N ALA A 46 -4.27 11.75 5.79
CA ALA A 46 -3.11 12.51 5.34
C ALA A 46 -3.25 14.02 5.63
N PRO A 47 -4.39 14.68 5.36
CA PRO A 47 -4.55 16.10 5.71
C PRO A 47 -4.44 16.37 7.22
N LEU A 48 -4.93 15.47 8.06
CA LEU A 48 -4.84 15.62 9.51
C LEU A 48 -3.39 15.64 9.99
N VAL A 49 -2.52 14.87 9.35
CA VAL A 49 -1.09 14.84 9.66
C VAL A 49 -0.37 16.03 9.05
N THR A 50 -0.57 16.31 7.76
CA THR A 50 0.18 17.33 7.02
C THR A 50 -0.25 18.76 7.36
N GLU A 51 -1.51 18.97 7.76
CA GLU A 51 -2.03 20.28 8.15
C GLU A 51 -1.89 20.58 9.65
N GLY A 52 -1.29 19.67 10.41
CA GLY A 52 -0.95 19.89 11.81
C GLY A 52 -2.03 19.55 12.82
N ALA A 53 -3.25 19.19 12.41
CA ALA A 53 -4.34 18.89 13.33
C ALA A 53 -3.99 17.70 14.26
N ALA A 54 -3.31 16.68 13.73
CA ALA A 54 -2.87 15.52 14.51
C ALA A 54 -1.81 15.87 15.56
N GLN A 55 -0.98 16.89 15.31
CA GLN A 55 0.03 17.37 16.24
C GLN A 55 -0.59 18.25 17.35
N GLU A 56 -1.67 18.95 17.05
CA GLU A 56 -2.39 19.81 18.01
C GLU A 56 -3.32 19.02 18.94
N SER A 57 -3.77 17.84 18.50
CA SER A 57 -4.67 16.95 19.25
C SER A 57 -4.02 15.59 19.46
N ALA A 58 -3.77 15.22 20.71
CA ALA A 58 -3.24 13.90 21.07
C ALA A 58 -4.16 12.77 20.63
N GLU A 59 -5.48 12.97 20.70
CA GLU A 59 -6.48 11.99 20.26
C GLU A 59 -6.45 11.78 18.76
N LEU A 60 -6.40 12.83 17.95
CA LEU A 60 -6.27 12.74 16.49
C LEU A 60 -4.95 12.14 16.08
N GLY A 61 -3.86 12.51 16.74
CA GLY A 61 -2.54 11.93 16.50
C GLY A 61 -2.52 10.44 16.75
N GLU A 62 -3.13 9.96 17.83
CA GLU A 62 -3.22 8.54 18.13
C GLU A 62 -4.12 7.79 17.13
N THR A 63 -5.21 8.40 16.69
CA THR A 63 -6.10 7.81 15.67
C THR A 63 -5.35 7.63 14.34
N CYS A 64 -4.63 8.64 13.89
CA CYS A 64 -3.82 8.57 12.67
C CYS A 64 -2.72 7.51 12.79
N ARG A 65 -1.99 7.50 13.91
CA ARG A 65 -0.95 6.51 14.17
C ARG A 65 -1.50 5.10 14.10
N ARG A 66 -2.62 4.86 14.75
CA ARG A 66 -3.26 3.55 14.77
C ARG A 66 -3.69 3.11 13.38
N SER A 67 -4.30 3.98 12.59
CA SER A 67 -4.77 3.66 11.24
C SER A 67 -3.61 3.30 10.31
N PHE A 68 -2.55 4.08 10.32
CA PHE A 68 -1.36 3.77 9.51
C PHE A 68 -0.65 2.50 9.98
N ALA A 69 -0.59 2.27 11.30
CA ALA A 69 -0.02 1.05 11.86
C ALA A 69 -0.84 -0.19 11.45
N GLU A 70 -2.16 -0.13 11.51
CA GLU A 70 -3.04 -1.23 11.08
C GLU A 70 -2.86 -1.57 9.60
N MET A 71 -2.78 -0.56 8.74
CA MET A 71 -2.53 -0.78 7.30
C MET A 71 -1.17 -1.44 7.06
N THR A 72 -0.12 -0.95 7.73
CA THR A 72 1.21 -1.52 7.62
C THR A 72 1.24 -2.96 8.12
N ASP A 73 0.66 -3.23 9.27
CA ASP A 73 0.60 -4.57 9.85
C ASP A 73 -0.16 -5.53 8.94
N ARG A 74 -1.24 -5.07 8.32
CA ARG A 74 -2.04 -5.92 7.43
C ARG A 74 -1.31 -6.24 6.12
N LEU A 75 -0.63 -5.29 5.53
CA LEU A 75 0.24 -5.53 4.37
C LEU A 75 1.34 -6.55 4.73
N ALA A 76 2.03 -6.33 5.86
CA ALA A 76 3.08 -7.25 6.32
C ALA A 76 2.56 -8.67 6.56
N TYR A 77 1.37 -8.79 7.15
CA TYR A 77 0.69 -10.08 7.35
C TYR A 77 0.53 -10.84 6.03
N HIS A 78 0.03 -10.19 4.99
CA HIS A 78 -0.13 -10.83 3.69
C HIS A 78 1.21 -11.18 3.05
N PHE A 79 2.22 -10.32 3.15
CA PHE A 79 3.55 -10.60 2.60
C PHE A 79 4.19 -11.83 3.26
N VAL A 80 4.06 -11.96 4.58
CA VAL A 80 4.52 -13.16 5.30
C VAL A 80 3.75 -14.40 4.82
N ALA A 81 2.45 -14.28 4.61
CA ALA A 81 1.64 -15.37 4.09
C ALA A 81 2.06 -15.83 2.68
N TYR A 82 2.64 -14.93 1.88
CA TYR A 82 3.25 -15.28 0.59
C TYR A 82 4.70 -15.79 0.71
N GLY A 83 5.22 -15.93 1.92
CA GLY A 83 6.54 -16.49 2.17
C GLY A 83 7.67 -15.47 2.27
N VAL A 84 7.38 -14.18 2.32
CA VAL A 84 8.38 -13.14 2.57
C VAL A 84 8.83 -13.22 4.04
N ASP A 85 10.14 -13.14 4.30
CA ASP A 85 10.68 -13.08 5.65
C ASP A 85 10.08 -11.91 6.44
N ARG A 86 9.86 -12.10 7.74
CA ARG A 86 9.19 -11.09 8.60
C ARG A 86 9.83 -9.72 8.55
N GLY A 87 11.17 -9.65 8.62
CA GLY A 87 11.88 -8.38 8.56
C GLY A 87 11.70 -7.69 7.21
N ALA A 88 11.86 -8.44 6.13
CA ALA A 88 11.66 -7.94 4.77
C ALA A 88 10.18 -7.56 4.52
N ALA A 89 9.24 -8.33 5.04
CA ALA A 89 7.81 -8.03 4.92
C ALA A 89 7.45 -6.70 5.59
N ARG A 90 8.03 -6.41 6.75
CA ARG A 90 7.83 -5.13 7.44
C ARG A 90 8.36 -3.95 6.64
N VAL A 91 9.58 -4.04 6.16
CA VAL A 91 10.21 -3.01 5.32
C VAL A 91 9.37 -2.79 4.05
N LEU A 92 8.98 -3.87 3.40
CA LEU A 92 8.15 -3.80 2.18
C LEU A 92 6.80 -3.14 2.46
N ALA A 93 6.13 -3.50 3.55
CA ALA A 93 4.84 -2.93 3.94
C ALA A 93 4.93 -1.41 4.19
N GLU A 94 5.95 -0.98 4.91
CA GLU A 94 6.20 0.45 5.16
C GLU A 94 6.46 1.21 3.86
N ALA A 95 7.26 0.64 2.95
CA ALA A 95 7.56 1.24 1.65
C ALA A 95 6.33 1.30 0.74
N VAL A 96 5.51 0.26 0.73
CA VAL A 96 4.27 0.22 -0.07
C VAL A 96 3.28 1.28 0.41
N LEU A 97 3.08 1.40 1.71
CA LEU A 97 2.19 2.41 2.26
C LEU A 97 2.69 3.82 1.96
N ALA A 98 3.99 4.09 2.17
CA ALA A 98 4.60 5.37 1.83
C ALA A 98 4.49 5.68 0.33
N GLY A 99 4.71 4.68 -0.52
CA GLY A 99 4.57 4.81 -1.96
C GLY A 99 3.14 5.09 -2.41
N ALA A 100 2.16 4.40 -1.82
CA ALA A 100 0.74 4.61 -2.10
C ALA A 100 0.28 6.01 -1.70
N GLU A 101 0.63 6.47 -0.50
CA GLU A 101 0.31 7.82 -0.02
C GLU A 101 1.01 8.89 -0.87
N GLY A 102 2.29 8.70 -1.20
CA GLY A 102 3.04 9.60 -2.07
C GLY A 102 2.47 9.64 -3.48
N ALA A 103 2.11 8.50 -4.06
CA ALA A 103 1.49 8.43 -5.38
C ALA A 103 0.14 9.15 -5.41
N MET A 104 -0.66 9.02 -4.35
CA MET A 104 -1.94 9.72 -4.22
C MET A 104 -1.74 11.24 -4.26
N ILE A 105 -0.83 11.78 -3.46
CA ILE A 105 -0.54 13.21 -3.39
C ILE A 105 0.00 13.74 -4.72
N THR A 106 0.98 13.04 -5.29
CA THR A 106 1.64 13.49 -6.53
C THR A 106 0.74 13.34 -7.75
N SER A 107 -0.03 12.27 -7.85
CA SER A 107 -1.03 12.09 -8.93
C SER A 107 -2.10 13.16 -8.90
N ARG A 108 -2.57 13.52 -7.71
CA ARG A 108 -3.53 14.61 -7.54
C ARG A 108 -2.95 15.96 -8.01
N ALA A 109 -1.73 16.28 -7.57
CA ALA A 109 -1.08 17.54 -7.94
C ALA A 109 -0.77 17.63 -9.44
N LEU A 110 -0.30 16.54 -10.02
CA LEU A 110 0.08 16.47 -11.43
C LEU A 110 -1.09 16.15 -12.36
N ARG A 111 -2.24 15.76 -11.83
CA ARG A 111 -3.40 15.25 -12.58
C ARG A 111 -2.98 14.16 -13.58
N SER A 112 -2.23 13.18 -13.07
CA SER A 112 -1.61 12.11 -13.86
C SER A 112 -1.56 10.81 -13.06
N ALA A 113 -1.75 9.69 -13.72
CA ALA A 113 -1.58 8.36 -13.14
C ALA A 113 -0.10 7.92 -13.07
N ALA A 114 0.81 8.64 -13.69
CA ALA A 114 2.22 8.26 -13.79
C ALA A 114 2.90 7.92 -12.44
N PRO A 115 2.66 8.66 -11.34
CA PRO A 115 3.24 8.30 -10.05
C PRO A 115 2.80 6.92 -9.54
N TYR A 116 1.56 6.52 -9.78
CA TYR A 116 1.10 5.16 -9.45
C TYR A 116 1.80 4.10 -10.29
N ASP A 117 1.94 4.33 -11.58
CA ASP A 117 2.61 3.39 -12.49
C ASP A 117 4.07 3.17 -12.08
N SER A 118 4.78 4.24 -11.73
CA SER A 118 6.16 4.19 -11.28
C SER A 118 6.31 3.49 -9.92
N ALA A 119 5.49 3.82 -8.95
CA ALA A 119 5.50 3.18 -7.64
C ALA A 119 5.20 1.68 -7.77
N ARG A 120 4.22 1.31 -8.57
CA ARG A 120 3.88 -0.07 -8.85
C ARG A 120 5.04 -0.85 -9.44
N ALA A 121 5.68 -0.31 -10.46
CA ALA A 121 6.79 -0.96 -11.14
C ALA A 121 7.98 -1.23 -10.19
N VAL A 122 8.38 -0.23 -9.41
CA VAL A 122 9.51 -0.33 -8.49
C VAL A 122 9.22 -1.25 -7.32
N LEU A 123 8.08 -1.07 -6.68
CA LEU A 123 7.72 -1.84 -5.47
C LEU A 123 7.42 -3.31 -5.78
N ALA A 124 6.72 -3.60 -6.86
CA ALA A 124 6.47 -4.97 -7.28
C ALA A 124 7.77 -5.69 -7.69
N SER A 125 8.67 -4.99 -8.35
CA SER A 125 9.99 -5.52 -8.71
C SER A 125 10.82 -5.86 -7.48
N TYR A 126 10.86 -4.97 -6.49
CA TYR A 126 11.55 -5.25 -5.23
C TYR A 126 10.90 -6.42 -4.46
N ALA A 127 9.59 -6.47 -4.41
CA ALA A 127 8.87 -7.57 -3.78
C ALA A 127 9.25 -8.94 -4.37
N ALA A 128 9.44 -9.01 -5.67
CA ALA A 128 9.88 -10.24 -6.33
C ALA A 128 11.28 -10.67 -5.87
N THR A 129 12.16 -9.74 -5.52
CA THR A 129 13.52 -10.06 -5.04
C THR A 129 13.54 -10.64 -3.63
N VAL A 130 12.56 -10.31 -2.79
CA VAL A 130 12.46 -10.78 -1.39
C VAL A 130 11.43 -11.90 -1.21
N SER A 131 10.77 -12.30 -2.28
CA SER A 131 9.83 -13.43 -2.28
C SER A 131 10.56 -14.74 -2.55
N PRO A 132 10.05 -15.88 -2.04
CA PRO A 132 10.67 -17.17 -2.33
C PRO A 132 10.64 -17.45 -3.83
N LYS A 133 11.73 -18.03 -4.33
CA LYS A 133 11.79 -18.48 -5.72
C LYS A 133 10.75 -19.57 -5.92
N VAL A 134 9.95 -19.45 -6.99
CA VAL A 134 9.10 -20.55 -7.42
C VAL A 134 10.05 -21.70 -7.77
N ALA A 135 9.89 -22.87 -7.12
CA ALA A 135 10.63 -24.06 -7.46
C ALA A 135 10.45 -24.31 -8.96
N GLY A 136 11.53 -24.24 -9.73
CA GLY A 136 11.49 -24.53 -11.15
C GLY A 136 10.86 -25.91 -11.33
N ARG A 137 9.85 -26.02 -12.20
CA ARG A 137 9.37 -27.34 -12.62
C ARG A 137 10.58 -28.05 -13.24
N THR A 138 11.14 -29.02 -12.54
CA THR A 138 12.02 -29.97 -13.14
C THR A 138 11.21 -30.66 -14.23
N ARG A 139 11.47 -30.30 -15.50
CA ARG A 139 11.00 -31.11 -16.61
C ARG A 139 11.78 -32.41 -16.54
N GLY A 140 11.15 -33.43 -15.99
CA GLY A 140 11.61 -34.82 -16.14
C GLY A 140 11.45 -35.26 -17.58
#